data_388da0b90b050956b5faec51d4f34ff0
#
_entry.id   388da0b90b050956b5faec51d4f34ff0
#
_cell.length_a   1.000
_cell.length_b   1.000
_cell.length_c   1.000
_cell.angle_alpha   90.00
_cell.angle_beta   90.00
_cell.angle_gamma   90.00
#
_symmetry.space_group_name_H-M   'P 1'
#
loop_
_entity.id
_entity.type
_entity.pdbx_description
1 polymer ?
#
loop_
_entity_poly.entity_id
_entity_poly.type
_entity_poly.pdbx_seq_one_letter_code
_entity_poly.pdbx_strand_id
1 'polypeptide(L)'
;MNAIQESFTDKLFANYEANVKYQAIENAASHNGIFAALERRQSHVDNTPVFSLDLTKDKVTNQKASGRCWMFAALNTFRHKLISQYKLENFELSQAHTFFWDKYEKSNWFLEQVIETADQELTSRKVSFLLQTPQQDGGQWDMVVALFEKYGVVPKSVYPESVSSSSSRELNAILNKLLRQDAQILRDLLTSGADQATVQAKKEELLQEIFNFLAMSLGLPPRQFDFAYRDKDDNYQSEKGITPQEFYKKYVNLPLEDYVSVINAPTADKPYGKSYTVEMLGNVVGSRAVRYINVPMGRLKELAIAQMQTGETVWFGSDVGQLSNRKAGILATDVYDFESSMDIQLTQDKAGRLDYSESLMTHAMVLTGVDLDENGKSTKWKVENSWGDKVGTDGYFVASDAWMDEYTYQIVVRKELLTADEQAAYEAEPIVLAPWDPMGALAE
;
A
#
# COMPACT_ATOMS: atom_id res chain seq x y z
N MET A 1 -36.29 9.59 16.06
CA MET A 1 -35.96 9.94 14.67
C MET A 1 -37.03 10.84 14.10
N ASN A 2 -36.64 11.99 13.54
CA ASN A 2 -37.58 12.94 12.93
C ASN A 2 -37.58 12.78 11.43
N ALA A 3 -38.75 12.62 10.81
CA ALA A 3 -38.90 12.58 9.36
C ALA A 3 -38.73 13.98 8.75
N ILE A 4 -38.23 14.05 7.54
CA ILE A 4 -38.18 15.30 6.75
C ILE A 4 -39.65 15.72 6.47
N GLN A 5 -39.96 16.97 6.79
CA GLN A 5 -41.29 17.53 6.58
C GLN A 5 -41.37 18.20 5.20
N GLU A 6 -42.55 18.16 4.57
CA GLU A 6 -42.81 18.78 3.26
C GLU A 6 -42.48 20.29 3.26
N SER A 7 -42.88 21.00 4.32
CA SER A 7 -42.59 22.44 4.47
C SER A 7 -41.08 22.75 4.55
N PHE A 8 -40.22 21.78 4.96
CA PHE A 8 -38.81 21.94 4.91
C PHE A 8 -38.28 21.72 3.48
N THR A 9 -38.83 20.73 2.77
CA THR A 9 -38.52 20.48 1.37
C THR A 9 -38.81 21.69 0.48
N ASP A 10 -39.99 22.33 0.66
CA ASP A 10 -40.33 23.55 -0.08
C ASP A 10 -39.33 24.68 0.11
N LYS A 11 -38.79 24.84 1.33
CA LYS A 11 -37.73 25.81 1.60
C LYS A 11 -36.42 25.46 0.87
N LEU A 12 -36.09 24.18 0.77
CA LEU A 12 -34.87 23.72 0.05
C LEU A 12 -34.98 24.08 -1.44
N PHE A 13 -36.12 23.83 -2.09
CA PHE A 13 -36.36 24.21 -3.47
C PHE A 13 -36.24 25.72 -3.68
N ALA A 14 -36.95 26.52 -2.87
CA ALA A 14 -36.90 27.96 -2.96
C ALA A 14 -35.46 28.53 -2.80
N ASN A 15 -34.68 28.01 -1.87
CA ASN A 15 -33.31 28.43 -1.66
C ASN A 15 -32.42 28.07 -2.85
N TYR A 16 -32.59 26.86 -3.41
CA TYR A 16 -31.82 26.40 -4.55
C TYR A 16 -32.13 27.25 -5.82
N GLU A 17 -33.40 27.44 -6.16
CA GLU A 17 -33.85 28.17 -7.33
C GLU A 17 -33.49 29.66 -7.28
N ALA A 18 -33.35 30.25 -6.10
CA ALA A 18 -32.95 31.63 -5.92
C ALA A 18 -31.46 31.88 -6.23
N ASN A 19 -30.62 30.83 -6.36
CA ASN A 19 -29.19 30.96 -6.55
C ASN A 19 -28.77 30.60 -8.00
N VAL A 20 -28.52 31.62 -8.81
CA VAL A 20 -28.11 31.47 -10.23
C VAL A 20 -26.80 30.67 -10.37
N LYS A 21 -25.87 30.76 -9.40
CA LYS A 21 -24.63 29.98 -9.39
C LYS A 21 -24.93 28.47 -9.38
N TYR A 22 -25.92 28.05 -8.61
CA TYR A 22 -26.26 26.62 -8.51
C TYR A 22 -26.73 26.03 -9.84
N GLN A 23 -27.50 26.79 -10.62
CA GLN A 23 -27.93 26.35 -11.96
C GLN A 23 -26.75 26.19 -12.93
N ALA A 24 -25.77 27.10 -12.87
CA ALA A 24 -24.58 27.00 -13.71
C ALA A 24 -23.73 25.78 -13.34
N ILE A 25 -23.53 25.52 -12.05
CA ILE A 25 -22.77 24.35 -11.56
C ILE A 25 -23.57 23.07 -11.81
N GLU A 26 -24.89 23.06 -11.62
CA GLU A 26 -25.78 21.92 -11.95
C GLU A 26 -25.59 21.49 -13.41
N ASN A 27 -25.67 22.44 -14.37
CA ASN A 27 -25.44 22.15 -15.78
C ASN A 27 -24.05 21.57 -16.05
N ALA A 28 -23.01 22.11 -15.42
CA ALA A 28 -21.63 21.61 -15.59
C ALA A 28 -21.46 20.21 -14.98
N ALA A 29 -21.90 20.02 -13.75
CA ALA A 29 -21.71 18.79 -12.99
C ALA A 29 -22.58 17.63 -13.50
N SER A 30 -23.86 17.91 -13.87
CA SER A 30 -24.75 16.88 -14.37
C SER A 30 -24.35 16.30 -15.74
N HIS A 31 -23.65 17.09 -16.58
CA HIS A 31 -23.19 16.66 -17.89
C HIS A 31 -21.77 16.09 -17.90
N ASN A 32 -20.87 16.63 -17.08
CA ASN A 32 -19.45 16.27 -17.13
C ASN A 32 -18.94 15.51 -15.89
N GLY A 33 -19.78 15.40 -14.85
CA GLY A 33 -19.40 14.88 -13.54
C GLY A 33 -18.88 15.97 -12.60
N ILE A 34 -18.99 15.71 -11.29
CA ILE A 34 -18.70 16.68 -10.23
C ILE A 34 -17.23 17.16 -10.31
N PHE A 35 -16.27 16.24 -10.33
CA PHE A 35 -14.86 16.57 -10.33
C PHE A 35 -14.44 17.37 -11.56
N ALA A 36 -14.94 17.04 -12.74
CA ALA A 36 -14.66 17.80 -13.97
C ALA A 36 -15.23 19.22 -13.93
N ALA A 37 -16.37 19.42 -13.26
CA ALA A 37 -16.98 20.75 -13.09
C ALA A 37 -16.25 21.61 -12.07
N LEU A 38 -15.55 21.01 -11.12
CA LEU A 38 -14.89 21.69 -10.00
C LEU A 38 -13.36 21.81 -10.17
N GLU A 39 -12.79 21.22 -11.23
CA GLU A 39 -11.37 21.19 -11.45
C GLU A 39 -10.78 22.61 -11.59
N ARG A 40 -9.73 22.90 -10.81
CA ARG A 40 -9.09 24.22 -10.80
C ARG A 40 -7.90 24.28 -11.75
N ARG A 41 -7.98 25.16 -12.73
CA ARG A 41 -6.86 25.41 -13.66
C ARG A 41 -5.57 25.82 -12.94
N GLN A 42 -5.67 26.61 -11.86
CA GLN A 42 -4.49 27.08 -11.12
C GLN A 42 -3.70 25.93 -10.51
N SER A 43 -4.37 24.89 -10.02
CA SER A 43 -3.69 23.71 -9.48
C SER A 43 -2.76 23.03 -10.49
N HIS A 44 -3.07 23.06 -11.79
CA HIS A 44 -2.16 22.55 -12.83
C HIS A 44 -0.92 23.43 -13.02
N VAL A 45 -1.03 24.74 -12.81
CA VAL A 45 0.10 25.68 -12.91
C VAL A 45 1.03 25.50 -11.72
N ASP A 46 0.46 25.36 -10.51
CA ASP A 46 1.22 25.29 -9.27
C ASP A 46 1.93 23.91 -9.10
N ASN A 47 1.35 22.85 -9.66
CA ASN A 47 1.86 21.49 -9.56
C ASN A 47 2.62 21.02 -10.81
N THR A 48 3.50 21.86 -11.36
CA THR A 48 4.38 21.49 -12.49
C THR A 48 5.42 20.44 -12.05
N PRO A 49 5.76 19.43 -12.90
CA PRO A 49 6.67 18.34 -12.53
C PRO A 49 8.16 18.73 -12.63
N VAL A 50 8.56 19.75 -11.87
CA VAL A 50 9.95 20.21 -11.75
C VAL A 50 10.35 20.16 -10.27
N PHE A 51 11.46 19.52 -9.97
CA PHE A 51 11.90 19.22 -8.60
C PHE A 51 13.37 19.57 -8.43
N SER A 52 13.73 20.12 -7.27
CA SER A 52 15.13 20.46 -6.93
C SER A 52 15.97 19.22 -6.63
N LEU A 53 15.35 18.14 -6.14
CA LEU A 53 15.93 16.81 -5.97
C LEU A 53 15.08 15.81 -6.77
N ASP A 54 15.70 15.10 -7.73
CA ASP A 54 15.05 14.13 -8.62
C ASP A 54 15.95 12.91 -8.82
N LEU A 55 15.55 11.78 -8.21
CA LEU A 55 16.39 10.58 -8.11
C LEU A 55 16.27 9.64 -9.31
N THR A 56 15.19 9.67 -10.05
CA THR A 56 14.96 8.72 -11.15
C THR A 56 14.02 9.25 -12.22
N LYS A 57 14.28 8.78 -13.45
CA LYS A 57 13.44 9.01 -14.65
C LYS A 57 13.12 7.67 -15.33
N ASP A 58 13.23 6.58 -14.61
CA ASP A 58 12.98 5.24 -15.16
C ASP A 58 11.50 5.06 -15.54
N LYS A 59 11.23 4.10 -16.43
CA LYS A 59 9.85 3.74 -16.76
C LYS A 59 9.12 3.21 -15.55
N VAL A 60 7.90 3.67 -15.32
CA VAL A 60 7.05 3.19 -14.24
C VAL A 60 6.49 1.80 -14.51
N THR A 61 6.20 1.07 -13.47
CA THR A 61 5.59 -0.25 -13.53
C THR A 61 4.06 -0.17 -13.64
N ASN A 62 3.38 -1.30 -13.84
CA ASN A 62 1.93 -1.34 -13.96
C ASN A 62 1.33 -2.56 -13.26
N GLN A 63 0.66 -2.35 -12.12
CA GLN A 63 -0.02 -3.39 -11.34
C GLN A 63 -1.32 -3.90 -11.97
N LYS A 64 -1.80 -3.23 -13.03
CA LYS A 64 -3.06 -3.57 -13.73
C LYS A 64 -4.27 -3.56 -12.78
N ALA A 65 -5.13 -4.58 -12.87
CA ALA A 65 -6.35 -4.73 -12.06
C ALA A 65 -6.09 -5.64 -10.84
N SER A 66 -5.11 -5.28 -10.01
CA SER A 66 -4.75 -6.01 -8.78
C SER A 66 -4.37 -5.05 -7.67
N GLY A 67 -4.59 -5.43 -6.40
CA GLY A 67 -4.25 -4.64 -5.22
C GLY A 67 -2.79 -4.84 -4.75
N ARG A 68 -1.82 -4.90 -5.67
CA ARG A 68 -0.42 -5.21 -5.37
C ARG A 68 0.48 -3.99 -5.25
N CYS A 69 -0.08 -2.78 -5.10
CA CYS A 69 0.70 -1.53 -5.07
C CYS A 69 1.87 -1.57 -4.07
N TRP A 70 1.65 -2.11 -2.88
CA TRP A 70 2.64 -2.20 -1.81
C TRP A 70 3.89 -3.00 -2.19
N MET A 71 3.72 -4.14 -2.90
CA MET A 71 4.86 -4.92 -3.39
C MET A 71 5.47 -4.33 -4.66
N PHE A 72 4.68 -3.67 -5.53
CA PHE A 72 5.21 -2.90 -6.65
C PHE A 72 6.10 -1.76 -6.15
N ALA A 73 5.63 -0.98 -5.18
CA ALA A 73 6.40 0.09 -4.57
C ALA A 73 7.71 -0.42 -3.93
N ALA A 74 7.65 -1.51 -3.16
CA ALA A 74 8.85 -2.10 -2.55
C ALA A 74 9.85 -2.60 -3.59
N LEU A 75 9.40 -3.35 -4.61
CA LEU A 75 10.27 -3.82 -5.68
C LEU A 75 10.82 -2.68 -6.55
N ASN A 76 10.10 -1.56 -6.69
CA ASN A 76 10.60 -0.39 -7.39
C ASN A 76 11.72 0.30 -6.61
N THR A 77 11.67 0.39 -5.28
CA THR A 77 12.80 0.92 -4.50
C THR A 77 14.07 0.10 -4.74
N PHE A 78 13.97 -1.24 -4.81
CA PHE A 78 15.11 -2.11 -5.11
C PHE A 78 15.55 -2.00 -6.57
N ARG A 79 14.62 -1.90 -7.49
CA ARG A 79 14.88 -1.74 -8.92
C ARG A 79 15.75 -0.52 -9.20
N HIS A 80 15.48 0.62 -8.59
CA HIS A 80 16.28 1.83 -8.77
C HIS A 80 17.74 1.63 -8.36
N LYS A 81 17.98 0.94 -7.23
CA LYS A 81 19.32 0.57 -6.81
C LYS A 81 20.00 -0.35 -7.82
N LEU A 82 19.31 -1.41 -8.27
CA LEU A 82 19.83 -2.37 -9.25
C LEU A 82 20.19 -1.69 -10.58
N ILE A 83 19.29 -0.87 -11.11
CA ILE A 83 19.51 -0.12 -12.36
C ILE A 83 20.75 0.77 -12.24
N SER A 84 20.89 1.50 -11.14
CA SER A 84 22.06 2.34 -10.90
C SER A 84 23.35 1.53 -10.75
N GLN A 85 23.34 0.51 -9.90
CA GLN A 85 24.53 -0.27 -9.55
C GLN A 85 25.07 -1.11 -10.71
N TYR A 86 24.17 -1.74 -11.48
CA TYR A 86 24.51 -2.65 -12.56
C TYR A 86 24.35 -2.04 -13.96
N LYS A 87 24.06 -0.73 -14.03
CA LYS A 87 23.83 0.02 -15.27
C LYS A 87 22.79 -0.67 -16.19
N LEU A 88 21.69 -1.17 -15.60
CA LEU A 88 20.66 -1.89 -16.33
C LEU A 88 19.74 -0.93 -17.10
N GLU A 89 19.11 -1.44 -18.14
CA GLU A 89 18.03 -0.75 -18.86
C GLU A 89 16.73 -1.54 -18.77
N ASN A 90 15.61 -0.85 -18.50
CA ASN A 90 14.26 -1.43 -18.51
C ASN A 90 14.12 -2.71 -17.63
N PHE A 91 14.88 -2.80 -16.55
CA PHE A 91 14.85 -3.94 -15.66
C PHE A 91 13.67 -3.87 -14.68
N GLU A 92 13.03 -5.01 -14.46
CA GLU A 92 12.01 -5.18 -13.42
C GLU A 92 12.23 -6.48 -12.66
N LEU A 93 11.99 -6.44 -11.35
CA LEU A 93 11.80 -7.61 -10.51
C LEU A 93 10.38 -8.15 -10.67
N SER A 94 10.18 -9.45 -10.48
CA SER A 94 8.88 -10.10 -10.63
C SER A 94 7.96 -9.83 -9.45
N GLN A 95 6.92 -9.06 -9.68
CA GLN A 95 5.84 -8.88 -8.72
C GLN A 95 4.96 -10.13 -8.62
N ALA A 96 4.82 -10.87 -9.71
CA ALA A 96 4.05 -12.12 -9.75
C ALA A 96 4.66 -13.21 -8.86
N HIS A 97 6.00 -13.30 -8.76
CA HIS A 97 6.68 -14.22 -7.83
C HIS A 97 6.36 -13.89 -6.37
N THR A 98 6.51 -12.64 -5.99
CA THR A 98 6.16 -12.17 -4.64
C THR A 98 4.69 -12.39 -4.33
N PHE A 99 3.80 -12.13 -5.30
CA PHE A 99 2.36 -12.34 -5.19
C PHE A 99 1.96 -13.80 -4.97
N PHE A 100 2.61 -14.75 -5.65
CA PHE A 100 2.38 -16.17 -5.41
C PHE A 100 2.60 -16.55 -3.94
N TRP A 101 3.75 -16.17 -3.41
CA TRP A 101 4.11 -16.49 -2.04
C TRP A 101 3.28 -15.74 -1.02
N ASP A 102 2.91 -14.48 -1.29
CA ASP A 102 1.99 -13.73 -0.44
C ASP A 102 0.62 -14.42 -0.32
N LYS A 103 0.04 -14.86 -1.44
CA LYS A 103 -1.23 -15.61 -1.42
C LYS A 103 -1.13 -16.90 -0.63
N TYR A 104 -0.05 -17.63 -0.78
CA TYR A 104 0.17 -18.88 -0.06
C TYR A 104 0.37 -18.66 1.45
N GLU A 105 1.22 -17.69 1.81
CA GLU A 105 1.50 -17.38 3.21
C GLU A 105 0.30 -16.75 3.92
N LYS A 106 -0.42 -15.84 3.28
CA LYS A 106 -1.68 -15.31 3.83
C LYS A 106 -2.73 -16.39 4.06
N SER A 107 -2.76 -17.40 3.20
CA SER A 107 -3.66 -18.55 3.42
C SER A 107 -3.27 -19.32 4.68
N ASN A 108 -1.97 -19.60 4.88
CA ASN A 108 -1.49 -20.21 6.11
C ASN A 108 -1.74 -19.31 7.32
N TRP A 109 -1.47 -18.01 7.22
CA TRP A 109 -1.74 -17.04 8.29
C TRP A 109 -3.20 -17.04 8.71
N PHE A 110 -4.12 -17.01 7.75
CA PHE A 110 -5.55 -17.08 8.02
C PHE A 110 -5.93 -18.38 8.74
N LEU A 111 -5.45 -19.53 8.28
CA LEU A 111 -5.76 -20.83 8.91
C LEU A 111 -5.21 -20.93 10.34
N GLU A 112 -4.03 -20.38 10.62
CA GLU A 112 -3.49 -20.29 11.99
C GLU A 112 -4.38 -19.39 12.86
N GLN A 113 -4.83 -18.23 12.36
CA GLN A 113 -5.75 -17.36 13.10
C GLN A 113 -7.11 -18.02 13.36
N VAL A 114 -7.59 -18.86 12.42
CA VAL A 114 -8.81 -19.67 12.61
C VAL A 114 -8.62 -20.68 13.73
N ILE A 115 -7.47 -21.35 13.79
CA ILE A 115 -7.15 -22.32 14.85
C ILE A 115 -7.04 -21.60 16.21
N GLU A 116 -6.34 -20.48 16.26
CA GLU A 116 -6.14 -19.69 17.49
C GLU A 116 -7.45 -19.14 18.06
N THR A 117 -8.42 -18.83 17.20
CA THR A 117 -9.72 -18.28 17.60
C THR A 117 -10.86 -19.32 17.63
N ALA A 118 -10.53 -20.60 17.57
CA ALA A 118 -11.55 -21.66 17.45
C ALA A 118 -12.47 -21.80 18.66
N ASP A 119 -12.03 -21.38 19.84
CA ASP A 119 -12.81 -21.32 21.08
C ASP A 119 -13.79 -20.15 21.15
N GLN A 120 -13.66 -19.16 20.26
CA GLN A 120 -14.51 -17.98 20.23
C GLN A 120 -15.77 -18.22 19.37
N GLU A 121 -16.87 -17.55 19.74
CA GLU A 121 -18.11 -17.59 18.97
C GLU A 121 -17.93 -17.01 17.57
N LEU A 122 -18.60 -17.59 16.56
CA LEU A 122 -18.60 -17.08 15.18
C LEU A 122 -19.08 -15.62 15.06
N THR A 123 -19.94 -15.20 16.00
CA THR A 123 -20.49 -13.85 16.08
C THR A 123 -19.59 -12.86 16.82
N SER A 124 -18.49 -13.32 17.42
CA SER A 124 -17.53 -12.40 18.03
C SER A 124 -16.95 -11.45 16.96
N ARG A 125 -16.65 -10.21 17.35
CA ARG A 125 -16.14 -9.21 16.40
C ARG A 125 -14.86 -9.66 15.72
N LYS A 126 -13.96 -10.32 16.47
CA LYS A 126 -12.67 -10.80 15.96
C LYS A 126 -12.85 -11.91 14.91
N VAL A 127 -13.65 -12.93 15.22
CA VAL A 127 -13.92 -14.03 14.27
C VAL A 127 -14.69 -13.51 13.04
N SER A 128 -15.69 -12.66 13.25
CA SER A 128 -16.43 -12.04 12.15
C SER A 128 -15.51 -11.23 11.23
N PHE A 129 -14.60 -10.43 11.79
CA PHE A 129 -13.59 -9.68 11.02
C PHE A 129 -12.70 -10.61 10.20
N LEU A 130 -12.16 -11.66 10.82
CA LEU A 130 -11.32 -12.66 10.16
C LEU A 130 -12.05 -13.36 9.00
N LEU A 131 -13.28 -13.81 9.20
CA LEU A 131 -14.06 -14.53 8.19
C LEU A 131 -14.62 -13.63 7.09
N GLN A 132 -14.75 -12.32 7.33
CA GLN A 132 -15.24 -11.36 6.32
C GLN A 132 -14.26 -11.28 5.14
N THR A 133 -12.97 -11.20 5.43
CA THR A 133 -11.92 -11.13 4.40
C THR A 133 -10.77 -12.08 4.75
N PRO A 134 -10.89 -13.38 4.41
CA PRO A 134 -9.84 -14.36 4.72
C PRO A 134 -8.46 -13.97 4.20
N GLN A 135 -8.42 -13.39 3.00
CA GLN A 135 -7.23 -12.77 2.44
C GLN A 135 -7.59 -11.78 1.32
N GLN A 136 -6.70 -10.84 1.06
CA GLN A 136 -6.81 -9.81 0.03
C GLN A 136 -5.43 -9.53 -0.59
N ASP A 137 -5.37 -8.70 -1.63
CA ASP A 137 -4.11 -8.39 -2.32
C ASP A 137 -3.19 -7.46 -1.53
N GLY A 138 -3.77 -6.56 -0.75
CA GLY A 138 -3.06 -5.49 -0.06
C GLY A 138 -2.06 -5.96 1.00
N GLY A 139 -1.18 -5.08 1.42
CA GLY A 139 -0.17 -5.39 2.44
C GLY A 139 0.58 -4.16 2.96
N GLN A 140 1.52 -4.44 3.84
CA GLN A 140 2.38 -3.49 4.53
C GLN A 140 3.86 -3.75 4.21
N TRP A 141 4.74 -2.80 4.52
CA TRP A 141 6.18 -2.94 4.29
C TRP A 141 6.77 -4.19 4.95
N ASP A 142 6.52 -4.41 6.25
CA ASP A 142 7.07 -5.58 6.96
C ASP A 142 6.58 -6.91 6.40
N MET A 143 5.38 -6.95 5.80
CA MET A 143 4.84 -8.12 5.12
C MET A 143 5.62 -8.46 3.84
N VAL A 144 6.01 -7.45 3.04
CA VAL A 144 6.82 -7.70 1.84
C VAL A 144 8.25 -8.07 2.20
N VAL A 145 8.80 -7.48 3.24
CA VAL A 145 10.12 -7.85 3.78
C VAL A 145 10.16 -9.32 4.19
N ALA A 146 9.14 -9.78 4.94
CA ALA A 146 9.02 -11.18 5.34
C ALA A 146 9.04 -12.15 4.15
N LEU A 147 8.40 -11.79 3.05
CA LEU A 147 8.41 -12.58 1.81
C LEU A 147 9.80 -12.61 1.15
N PHE A 148 10.49 -11.49 1.10
CA PHE A 148 11.82 -11.41 0.49
C PHE A 148 12.87 -12.18 1.30
N GLU A 149 12.81 -12.09 2.62
CA GLU A 149 13.69 -12.85 3.52
C GLU A 149 13.48 -14.35 3.37
N LYS A 150 12.24 -14.81 3.22
CA LYS A 150 11.90 -16.24 3.13
C LYS A 150 12.08 -16.81 1.72
N TYR A 151 11.64 -16.09 0.68
CA TYR A 151 11.53 -16.61 -0.68
C TYR A 151 12.46 -15.95 -1.70
N GLY A 152 13.16 -14.88 -1.32
CA GLY A 152 13.97 -14.10 -2.24
C GLY A 152 13.14 -13.39 -3.30
N VAL A 153 13.81 -12.97 -4.37
CA VAL A 153 13.19 -12.30 -5.52
C VAL A 153 13.77 -12.85 -6.83
N VAL A 154 13.06 -12.66 -7.92
CA VAL A 154 13.52 -13.06 -9.26
C VAL A 154 13.29 -11.92 -10.26
N PRO A 155 14.04 -11.88 -11.37
CA PRO A 155 13.73 -11.00 -12.49
C PRO A 155 12.35 -11.29 -13.09
N LYS A 156 11.68 -10.27 -13.61
CA LYS A 156 10.37 -10.42 -14.26
C LYS A 156 10.39 -11.37 -15.47
N SER A 157 11.51 -11.43 -16.16
CA SER A 157 11.71 -12.36 -17.29
C SER A 157 11.72 -13.83 -16.87
N VAL A 158 12.04 -14.12 -15.60
CA VAL A 158 12.09 -15.49 -15.05
C VAL A 158 10.71 -15.96 -14.61
N TYR A 159 9.91 -15.05 -14.04
CA TYR A 159 8.54 -15.34 -13.61
C TYR A 159 7.64 -14.17 -14.02
N PRO A 160 7.11 -14.21 -15.25
CA PRO A 160 6.29 -13.12 -15.80
C PRO A 160 4.88 -13.10 -15.21
N GLU A 161 4.15 -12.02 -15.50
CA GLU A 161 2.74 -11.90 -15.12
C GLU A 161 1.88 -12.96 -15.82
N SER A 162 0.93 -13.52 -15.08
CA SER A 162 -0.19 -14.29 -15.60
C SER A 162 -1.44 -13.42 -15.74
N VAL A 163 -2.51 -13.97 -16.34
CA VAL A 163 -3.82 -13.29 -16.38
C VAL A 163 -4.32 -13.05 -14.95
N SER A 164 -4.21 -14.07 -14.09
CA SER A 164 -4.69 -14.01 -12.69
C SER A 164 -3.85 -13.09 -11.81
N SER A 165 -2.55 -12.90 -12.07
CA SER A 165 -1.76 -11.89 -11.34
C SER A 165 -2.06 -10.47 -11.81
N SER A 166 -2.36 -10.29 -13.11
CA SER A 166 -2.72 -8.99 -13.68
C SER A 166 -4.18 -8.58 -13.41
N SER A 167 -5.05 -9.53 -13.07
CA SER A 167 -6.46 -9.31 -12.72
C SER A 167 -6.87 -10.32 -11.64
N SER A 168 -6.64 -9.98 -10.38
CA SER A 168 -6.70 -10.89 -9.23
C SER A 168 -8.11 -11.20 -8.71
N ARG A 169 -9.13 -10.50 -9.20
CA ARG A 169 -10.50 -10.59 -8.67
C ARG A 169 -11.04 -12.04 -8.63
N GLU A 170 -10.89 -12.80 -9.73
CA GLU A 170 -11.41 -14.16 -9.82
C GLU A 170 -10.61 -15.11 -8.91
N LEU A 171 -9.28 -14.99 -8.91
CA LEU A 171 -8.40 -15.75 -8.03
C LEU A 171 -8.80 -15.55 -6.56
N ASN A 172 -8.94 -14.29 -6.14
CA ASN A 172 -9.32 -13.93 -4.76
C ASN A 172 -10.72 -14.45 -4.40
N ALA A 173 -11.67 -14.37 -5.33
CA ALA A 173 -13.04 -14.85 -5.07
C ALA A 173 -13.08 -16.36 -4.81
N ILE A 174 -12.31 -17.15 -5.58
CA ILE A 174 -12.24 -18.61 -5.41
C ILE A 174 -11.46 -18.96 -4.14
N LEU A 175 -10.30 -18.36 -3.93
CA LEU A 175 -9.45 -18.61 -2.79
C LEU A 175 -10.16 -18.28 -1.46
N ASN A 176 -10.90 -17.17 -1.40
CA ASN A 176 -11.68 -16.79 -0.22
C ASN A 176 -12.85 -17.75 0.06
N LYS A 177 -13.44 -18.38 -0.97
CA LYS A 177 -14.43 -19.45 -0.76
C LYS A 177 -13.79 -20.70 -0.16
N LEU A 178 -12.64 -21.10 -0.72
CA LEU A 178 -11.87 -22.27 -0.25
C LEU A 178 -11.46 -22.05 1.21
N LEU A 179 -10.85 -20.92 1.54
CA LEU A 179 -10.40 -20.59 2.89
C LEU A 179 -11.54 -20.58 3.93
N ARG A 180 -12.75 -20.11 3.57
CA ARG A 180 -13.91 -20.19 4.48
C ARG A 180 -14.40 -21.63 4.71
N GLN A 181 -14.35 -22.47 3.68
CA GLN A 181 -14.61 -23.91 3.81
C GLN A 181 -13.58 -24.56 4.72
N ASP A 182 -12.30 -24.25 4.52
CA ASP A 182 -11.18 -24.77 5.30
C ASP A 182 -11.28 -24.34 6.77
N ALA A 183 -11.68 -23.07 7.01
CA ALA A 183 -11.95 -22.56 8.35
C ALA A 183 -13.04 -23.38 9.06
N GLN A 184 -14.13 -23.71 8.36
CA GLN A 184 -15.18 -24.57 8.91
C GLN A 184 -14.62 -25.96 9.26
N ILE A 185 -13.89 -26.60 8.35
CA ILE A 185 -13.30 -27.93 8.56
C ILE A 185 -12.41 -27.94 9.81
N LEU A 186 -11.51 -26.96 9.94
CA LEU A 186 -10.59 -26.91 11.09
C LEU A 186 -11.33 -26.62 12.41
N ARG A 187 -12.32 -25.75 12.41
CA ARG A 187 -13.13 -25.46 13.61
C ARG A 187 -13.98 -26.66 14.03
N ASP A 188 -14.56 -27.39 13.07
CA ASP A 188 -15.34 -28.58 13.33
C ASP A 188 -14.45 -29.71 13.95
N LEU A 189 -13.22 -29.89 13.44
CA LEU A 189 -12.23 -30.80 14.01
C LEU A 189 -11.89 -30.44 15.48
N LEU A 190 -11.59 -29.17 15.74
CA LEU A 190 -11.27 -28.68 17.08
C LEU A 190 -12.45 -28.83 18.02
N THR A 191 -13.67 -28.52 17.57
CA THR A 191 -14.91 -28.69 18.36
C THR A 191 -15.21 -30.14 18.67
N SER A 192 -14.86 -31.07 17.77
CA SER A 192 -15.01 -32.52 18.01
C SER A 192 -13.95 -33.12 18.97
N GLY A 193 -13.00 -32.32 19.41
CA GLY A 193 -11.94 -32.72 20.34
C GLY A 193 -10.74 -33.40 19.67
N ALA A 194 -10.52 -33.13 18.36
CA ALA A 194 -9.32 -33.61 17.66
C ALA A 194 -8.04 -33.06 18.32
N ASP A 195 -7.00 -33.88 18.38
CA ASP A 195 -5.71 -33.46 18.90
C ASP A 195 -4.97 -32.54 17.92
N GLN A 196 -3.98 -31.85 18.44
CA GLN A 196 -3.21 -30.87 17.66
C GLN A 196 -2.52 -31.51 16.43
N ALA A 197 -2.07 -32.78 16.54
CA ALA A 197 -1.43 -33.46 15.42
C ALA A 197 -2.41 -33.72 14.27
N THR A 198 -3.65 -34.12 14.60
CA THR A 198 -4.73 -34.30 13.62
C THR A 198 -5.11 -33.00 12.94
N VAL A 199 -5.23 -31.90 13.68
CA VAL A 199 -5.54 -30.56 13.12
C VAL A 199 -4.41 -30.10 12.22
N GLN A 200 -3.16 -30.25 12.64
CA GLN A 200 -1.99 -29.87 11.83
C GLN A 200 -1.90 -30.68 10.54
N ALA A 201 -2.08 -32.01 10.59
CA ALA A 201 -2.09 -32.84 9.39
C ALA A 201 -3.20 -32.42 8.42
N LYS A 202 -4.39 -32.10 8.93
CA LYS A 202 -5.48 -31.59 8.07
C LYS A 202 -5.15 -30.24 7.46
N LYS A 203 -4.59 -29.31 8.23
CA LYS A 203 -4.15 -28.00 7.68
C LYS A 203 -3.11 -28.18 6.56
N GLU A 204 -2.17 -29.12 6.69
CA GLU A 204 -1.18 -29.42 5.64
C GLU A 204 -1.83 -29.93 4.35
N GLU A 205 -2.86 -30.79 4.44
CA GLU A 205 -3.64 -31.21 3.28
C GLU A 205 -4.34 -30.02 2.59
N LEU A 206 -4.98 -29.15 3.37
CA LEU A 206 -5.66 -27.97 2.86
C LEU A 206 -4.67 -26.99 2.19
N LEU A 207 -3.51 -26.78 2.80
CA LEU A 207 -2.44 -25.94 2.21
C LEU A 207 -1.87 -26.57 0.94
N GLN A 208 -1.82 -27.89 0.80
CA GLN A 208 -1.41 -28.54 -0.45
C GLN A 208 -2.43 -28.26 -1.58
N GLU A 209 -3.73 -28.29 -1.28
CA GLU A 209 -4.79 -27.94 -2.24
C GLU A 209 -4.67 -26.49 -2.68
N ILE A 210 -4.47 -25.56 -1.74
CA ILE A 210 -4.24 -24.13 -2.00
C ILE A 210 -3.00 -23.93 -2.87
N PHE A 211 -1.88 -24.59 -2.54
CA PHE A 211 -0.66 -24.49 -3.36
C PHE A 211 -0.90 -24.94 -4.80
N ASN A 212 -1.59 -26.07 -4.98
CA ASN A 212 -1.92 -26.59 -6.32
C ASN A 212 -2.81 -25.60 -7.09
N PHE A 213 -3.81 -25.01 -6.44
CA PHE A 213 -4.69 -24.00 -7.04
C PHE A 213 -3.90 -22.77 -7.48
N LEU A 214 -3.00 -22.27 -6.62
CA LEU A 214 -2.15 -21.12 -6.94
C LEU A 214 -1.17 -21.44 -8.07
N ALA A 215 -0.54 -22.61 -8.08
CA ALA A 215 0.40 -23.03 -9.11
C ALA A 215 -0.30 -23.20 -10.49
N MET A 216 -1.53 -23.71 -10.53
CA MET A 216 -2.33 -23.79 -11.75
C MET A 216 -2.77 -22.41 -12.25
N SER A 217 -2.99 -21.45 -11.38
CA SER A 217 -3.51 -20.11 -11.73
C SER A 217 -2.42 -19.10 -12.07
N LEU A 218 -1.26 -19.19 -11.41
CA LEU A 218 -0.17 -18.19 -11.47
C LEU A 218 1.10 -18.74 -12.16
N GLY A 219 1.22 -20.07 -12.29
CA GLY A 219 2.43 -20.77 -12.66
C GLY A 219 3.20 -21.26 -11.43
N LEU A 220 4.04 -22.29 -11.60
CA LEU A 220 4.89 -22.81 -10.53
C LEU A 220 6.12 -21.91 -10.33
N PRO A 221 6.38 -21.38 -9.13
CA PRO A 221 7.56 -20.56 -8.88
C PRO A 221 8.87 -21.32 -9.12
N PRO A 222 9.89 -20.68 -9.72
CA PRO A 222 11.17 -21.32 -9.99
C PRO A 222 11.93 -21.57 -8.69
N ARG A 223 12.54 -22.73 -8.55
CA ARG A 223 13.49 -23.03 -7.46
C ARG A 223 14.91 -22.53 -7.77
N GLN A 224 15.26 -22.55 -9.05
CA GLN A 224 16.52 -22.06 -9.61
C GLN A 224 16.26 -21.51 -10.99
N PHE A 225 17.11 -20.59 -11.44
CA PHE A 225 17.01 -19.99 -12.78
C PHE A 225 18.37 -19.52 -13.29
N ASP A 226 18.47 -19.34 -14.57
CA ASP A 226 19.61 -18.69 -15.22
C ASP A 226 19.31 -17.19 -15.32
N PHE A 227 20.27 -16.36 -14.97
CA PHE A 227 20.16 -14.90 -15.08
C PHE A 227 21.25 -14.38 -16.02
N ALA A 228 20.85 -13.63 -17.03
CA ALA A 228 21.79 -12.96 -17.93
C ALA A 228 21.29 -11.57 -18.31
N TYR A 229 22.20 -10.63 -18.43
CA TYR A 229 21.91 -9.26 -18.85
C TYR A 229 23.08 -8.64 -19.62
N ARG A 230 22.78 -7.57 -20.36
CA ARG A 230 23.78 -6.62 -20.85
C ARG A 230 23.59 -5.30 -20.11
N ASP A 231 24.69 -4.72 -19.71
CA ASP A 231 24.67 -3.37 -19.14
C ASP A 231 24.63 -2.29 -20.26
N LYS A 232 24.53 -1.01 -19.87
CA LYS A 232 24.51 0.15 -20.79
C LYS A 232 25.78 0.28 -21.63
N ASP A 233 26.88 -0.35 -21.18
CA ASP A 233 28.18 -0.38 -21.86
C ASP A 233 28.30 -1.64 -22.76
N ASP A 234 27.19 -2.39 -22.98
CA ASP A 234 27.08 -3.64 -23.75
C ASP A 234 27.89 -4.82 -23.21
N ASN A 235 28.34 -4.77 -21.95
CA ASN A 235 29.01 -5.90 -21.32
C ASN A 235 28.00 -7.00 -20.97
N TYR A 236 28.27 -8.23 -21.42
CA TYR A 236 27.47 -9.41 -21.10
C TYR A 236 27.84 -10.01 -19.75
N GLN A 237 26.83 -10.24 -18.93
CA GLN A 237 26.94 -10.93 -17.65
C GLN A 237 25.96 -12.10 -17.60
N SER A 238 26.39 -13.22 -17.01
CA SER A 238 25.47 -14.36 -16.83
C SER A 238 25.82 -15.16 -15.58
N GLU A 239 24.78 -15.75 -15.02
CA GLU A 239 24.85 -16.66 -13.89
C GLU A 239 23.91 -17.83 -14.13
N LYS A 240 24.33 -19.04 -13.77
CA LYS A 240 23.61 -20.29 -14.02
C LYS A 240 23.11 -20.90 -12.73
N GLY A 241 21.85 -21.35 -12.73
CA GLY A 241 21.28 -22.14 -11.65
C GLY A 241 21.18 -21.42 -10.30
N ILE A 242 21.05 -20.08 -10.30
CA ILE A 242 20.93 -19.30 -9.05
C ILE A 242 19.53 -19.45 -8.45
N THR A 243 19.45 -19.59 -7.12
CA THR A 243 18.17 -19.60 -6.41
C THR A 243 17.65 -18.16 -6.19
N PRO A 244 16.34 -17.97 -5.99
CA PRO A 244 15.76 -16.64 -5.68
C PRO A 244 16.42 -15.96 -4.47
N GLN A 245 16.77 -16.71 -3.42
CA GLN A 245 17.43 -16.18 -2.22
C GLN A 245 18.88 -15.77 -2.50
N GLU A 246 19.63 -16.56 -3.30
CA GLU A 246 20.99 -16.21 -3.71
C GLU A 246 20.97 -14.98 -4.61
N PHE A 247 19.98 -14.89 -5.53
CA PHE A 247 19.80 -13.71 -6.36
C PHE A 247 19.54 -12.45 -5.51
N TYR A 248 18.64 -12.55 -4.53
CA TYR A 248 18.38 -11.46 -3.58
C TYR A 248 19.68 -11.02 -2.87
N LYS A 249 20.38 -11.97 -2.26
CA LYS A 249 21.62 -11.69 -1.50
C LYS A 249 22.73 -11.10 -2.35
N LYS A 250 22.87 -11.57 -3.60
CA LYS A 250 23.96 -11.16 -4.49
C LYS A 250 23.69 -9.84 -5.18
N TYR A 251 22.49 -9.67 -5.73
CA TYR A 251 22.17 -8.55 -6.60
C TYR A 251 21.44 -7.42 -5.87
N VAL A 252 20.43 -7.72 -5.06
CA VAL A 252 19.67 -6.71 -4.32
C VAL A 252 20.46 -6.25 -3.10
N ASN A 253 20.88 -7.16 -2.27
CA ASN A 253 21.76 -6.94 -1.11
C ASN A 253 21.37 -5.71 -0.27
N LEU A 254 20.09 -5.61 0.11
CA LEU A 254 19.60 -4.58 1.00
C LEU A 254 19.42 -5.15 2.41
N PRO A 255 19.97 -4.51 3.43
CA PRO A 255 19.74 -4.89 4.82
C PRO A 255 18.33 -4.45 5.23
N LEU A 256 17.31 -5.29 4.97
CA LEU A 256 15.91 -4.95 5.20
C LEU A 256 15.57 -4.71 6.67
N GLU A 257 16.37 -5.28 7.58
CA GLU A 257 16.32 -5.04 9.01
C GLU A 257 16.63 -3.59 9.40
N ASP A 258 17.34 -2.85 8.55
CA ASP A 258 17.68 -1.44 8.78
C ASP A 258 16.58 -0.47 8.34
N TYR A 259 15.49 -0.97 7.75
CA TYR A 259 14.35 -0.12 7.36
C TYR A 259 13.21 -0.23 8.35
N VAL A 260 12.65 0.92 8.70
CA VAL A 260 11.58 1.05 9.69
C VAL A 260 10.39 1.82 9.11
N SER A 261 9.20 1.41 9.51
CA SER A 261 7.96 2.10 9.17
C SER A 261 7.69 3.23 10.15
N VAL A 262 7.53 4.43 9.62
CA VAL A 262 7.19 5.65 10.35
C VAL A 262 5.80 6.09 9.91
N ILE A 263 4.89 6.30 10.86
CA ILE A 263 3.52 6.73 10.59
C ILE A 263 3.23 8.13 11.11
N ASN A 264 2.21 8.74 10.54
CA ASN A 264 1.56 9.92 11.10
C ASN A 264 0.07 9.64 11.28
N ALA A 265 -0.30 9.30 12.50
CA ALA A 265 -1.68 9.09 12.96
C ALA A 265 -1.95 10.04 14.14
N PRO A 266 -2.49 11.26 13.89
CA PRO A 266 -2.64 12.31 14.91
C PRO A 266 -3.88 12.12 15.79
N THR A 267 -4.33 10.88 15.99
CA THR A 267 -5.50 10.55 16.83
C THR A 267 -5.13 10.51 18.31
N ALA A 268 -6.08 10.79 19.19
CA ALA A 268 -5.83 10.90 20.62
C ALA A 268 -5.35 9.60 21.28
N ASP A 269 -5.74 8.46 20.72
CA ASP A 269 -5.36 7.10 21.17
C ASP A 269 -3.96 6.67 20.72
N LYS A 270 -3.32 7.43 19.82
CA LYS A 270 -2.00 7.13 19.27
C LYS A 270 -0.97 8.24 19.51
N PRO A 271 -0.53 8.46 20.76
CA PRO A 271 0.51 9.45 21.07
C PRO A 271 1.76 9.33 20.21
N TYR A 272 2.34 10.46 19.82
CA TYR A 272 3.64 10.49 19.13
C TYR A 272 4.78 9.94 20.01
N GLY A 273 5.85 9.47 19.37
CA GLY A 273 7.02 8.91 20.05
C GLY A 273 6.74 7.56 20.72
N LYS A 274 5.75 6.82 20.23
CA LYS A 274 5.43 5.44 20.65
C LYS A 274 5.45 4.50 19.46
N SER A 275 5.76 3.22 19.71
CA SER A 275 5.62 2.19 18.71
C SER A 275 4.27 1.47 18.80
N TYR A 276 3.80 1.02 17.65
CA TYR A 276 2.51 0.38 17.47
C TYR A 276 2.64 -0.87 16.61
N THR A 277 1.78 -1.84 16.87
CA THR A 277 1.48 -2.98 16.00
C THR A 277 -0.02 -3.17 15.95
N VAL A 278 -0.51 -3.93 14.98
CA VAL A 278 -1.94 -4.23 14.84
C VAL A 278 -2.13 -5.73 14.99
N GLU A 279 -3.06 -6.12 15.85
CA GLU A 279 -3.38 -7.52 16.08
C GLU A 279 -3.86 -8.17 14.78
N MET A 280 -3.47 -9.41 14.53
CA MET A 280 -3.81 -10.20 13.32
C MET A 280 -3.30 -9.62 11.99
N LEU A 281 -2.47 -8.57 12.00
CA LEU A 281 -1.89 -7.98 10.81
C LEU A 281 -0.55 -8.66 10.48
N GLY A 282 -0.51 -9.38 9.36
CA GLY A 282 0.69 -10.08 8.89
C GLY A 282 0.40 -11.01 7.72
N ASN A 283 1.41 -11.74 7.27
CA ASN A 283 1.27 -12.75 6.22
C ASN A 283 2.12 -14.01 6.46
N VAL A 284 3.33 -13.89 6.99
CA VAL A 284 4.26 -15.00 7.19
C VAL A 284 4.33 -15.37 8.67
N VAL A 285 3.82 -16.54 9.02
CA VAL A 285 3.83 -17.05 10.40
C VAL A 285 5.27 -17.20 10.91
N GLY A 286 5.53 -16.65 12.09
CA GLY A 286 6.84 -16.70 12.73
C GLY A 286 7.86 -15.69 12.18
N SER A 287 7.46 -14.83 11.26
CA SER A 287 8.29 -13.72 10.75
C SER A 287 8.10 -12.44 11.57
N ARG A 288 8.71 -11.35 11.11
CA ARG A 288 8.59 -10.03 11.75
C ARG A 288 7.13 -9.57 11.80
N ALA A 289 6.73 -8.99 12.92
CA ALA A 289 5.45 -8.31 13.04
C ALA A 289 5.50 -6.97 12.31
N VAL A 290 4.36 -6.53 11.79
CA VAL A 290 4.20 -5.15 11.32
C VAL A 290 4.35 -4.21 12.50
N ARG A 291 5.27 -3.25 12.40
CA ARG A 291 5.60 -2.32 13.49
C ARG A 291 5.77 -0.91 12.94
N TYR A 292 5.25 0.06 13.68
CA TYR A 292 5.33 1.48 13.35
C TYR A 292 5.90 2.29 14.50
N ILE A 293 6.53 3.43 14.19
CA ILE A 293 6.69 4.53 15.13
C ILE A 293 5.83 5.72 14.67
N ASN A 294 5.04 6.30 15.57
CA ASN A 294 4.20 7.45 15.26
C ASN A 294 4.94 8.76 15.56
N VAL A 295 5.02 9.65 14.56
CA VAL A 295 5.69 10.93 14.65
C VAL A 295 4.83 12.07 14.10
N PRO A 296 5.09 13.34 14.49
CA PRO A 296 4.46 14.50 13.86
C PRO A 296 4.75 14.56 12.36
N MET A 297 3.83 15.12 11.55
CA MET A 297 3.94 15.15 10.09
C MET A 297 5.21 15.87 9.61
N GLY A 298 5.59 16.98 10.26
CA GLY A 298 6.84 17.67 9.94
C GLY A 298 8.06 16.74 10.05
N ARG A 299 8.13 15.93 11.12
CA ARG A 299 9.20 14.95 11.31
C ARG A 299 9.19 13.83 10.26
N LEU A 300 8.00 13.36 9.88
CA LEU A 300 7.86 12.36 8.81
C LEU A 300 8.43 12.91 7.49
N LYS A 301 8.10 14.14 7.12
CA LYS A 301 8.64 14.79 5.90
C LYS A 301 10.15 14.99 5.97
N GLU A 302 10.70 15.42 7.11
CA GLU A 302 12.15 15.55 7.33
C GLU A 302 12.88 14.21 7.10
N LEU A 303 12.35 13.10 7.62
CA LEU A 303 12.91 11.76 7.43
C LEU A 303 12.90 11.33 5.96
N ALA A 304 11.78 11.58 5.26
CA ALA A 304 11.68 11.28 3.82
C ALA A 304 12.68 12.08 2.99
N ILE A 305 12.84 13.38 3.26
CA ILE A 305 13.83 14.25 2.61
C ILE A 305 15.25 13.76 2.89
N ALA A 306 15.57 13.46 4.17
CA ALA A 306 16.89 12.99 4.58
C ALA A 306 17.27 11.70 3.83
N GLN A 307 16.35 10.73 3.71
CA GLN A 307 16.62 9.52 2.93
C GLN A 307 16.85 9.81 1.45
N MET A 308 16.01 10.64 0.81
CA MET A 308 16.20 11.00 -0.59
C MET A 308 17.52 11.74 -0.84
N GLN A 309 18.00 12.53 0.13
CA GLN A 309 19.32 13.18 0.05
C GLN A 309 20.50 12.19 0.08
N THR A 310 20.31 10.97 0.61
CA THR A 310 21.30 9.89 0.48
C THR A 310 21.29 9.21 -0.89
N GLY A 311 20.34 9.55 -1.76
CA GLY A 311 20.12 8.91 -3.07
C GLY A 311 19.18 7.70 -3.03
N GLU A 312 18.50 7.43 -1.91
CA GLU A 312 17.53 6.35 -1.77
C GLU A 312 16.09 6.86 -1.89
N THR A 313 15.29 6.17 -2.67
CA THR A 313 13.85 6.44 -2.79
C THR A 313 13.10 6.00 -1.53
N VAL A 314 11.88 6.50 -1.32
CA VAL A 314 11.09 6.24 -0.12
C VAL A 314 9.79 5.53 -0.47
N TRP A 315 9.58 4.32 0.02
CA TRP A 315 8.26 3.70 0.01
C TRP A 315 7.32 4.49 0.92
N PHE A 316 6.12 4.82 0.44
CA PHE A 316 5.14 5.51 1.27
C PHE A 316 3.70 5.05 0.99
N GLY A 317 2.87 5.14 2.03
CA GLY A 317 1.47 4.79 1.99
C GLY A 317 0.58 6.01 2.22
N SER A 318 -0.47 6.14 1.40
CA SER A 318 -1.37 7.29 1.40
C SER A 318 -2.80 6.90 1.04
N ASP A 319 -3.74 7.82 1.24
CA ASP A 319 -5.07 7.74 0.64
C ASP A 319 -5.07 8.46 -0.72
N VAL A 320 -4.61 7.76 -1.74
CA VAL A 320 -4.41 8.32 -3.09
C VAL A 320 -5.71 8.75 -3.79
N GLY A 321 -6.85 8.26 -3.31
CA GLY A 321 -8.17 8.62 -3.86
C GLY A 321 -8.62 10.02 -3.49
N GLN A 322 -8.07 10.57 -2.41
CA GLN A 322 -8.46 11.88 -1.89
C GLN A 322 -7.84 13.01 -2.71
N LEU A 323 -8.68 13.92 -3.18
CA LEU A 323 -8.30 15.14 -3.92
C LEU A 323 -7.23 14.86 -5.01
N SER A 324 -7.52 13.84 -5.83
CA SER A 324 -6.63 13.30 -6.85
C SER A 324 -7.19 13.52 -8.26
N ASN A 325 -6.41 14.16 -9.12
CA ASN A 325 -6.65 14.14 -10.58
C ASN A 325 -5.76 13.08 -11.22
N ARG A 326 -6.24 11.86 -11.29
CA ARG A 326 -5.48 10.71 -11.81
C ARG A 326 -5.00 10.91 -13.24
N LYS A 327 -5.79 11.55 -14.10
CA LYS A 327 -5.41 11.76 -15.51
C LYS A 327 -4.25 12.72 -15.63
N ALA A 328 -4.30 13.82 -14.88
CA ALA A 328 -3.23 14.83 -14.87
C ALA A 328 -2.01 14.40 -14.03
N GLY A 329 -2.18 13.44 -13.11
CA GLY A 329 -1.15 13.04 -12.16
C GLY A 329 -0.92 14.09 -11.08
N ILE A 330 -1.98 14.73 -10.60
CA ILE A 330 -1.93 15.77 -9.57
C ILE A 330 -2.66 15.30 -8.32
N LEU A 331 -1.95 15.35 -7.20
CA LEU A 331 -2.44 15.09 -5.84
C LEU A 331 -2.34 16.42 -5.08
N ALA A 332 -3.45 17.16 -4.96
CA ALA A 332 -3.41 18.49 -4.35
C ALA A 332 -4.72 18.82 -3.64
N THR A 333 -4.62 19.40 -2.44
CA THR A 333 -5.79 19.75 -1.62
C THR A 333 -6.71 20.78 -2.28
N ASP A 334 -6.20 21.49 -3.25
CA ASP A 334 -6.89 22.54 -3.99
C ASP A 334 -7.22 22.16 -5.45
N VAL A 335 -7.08 20.90 -5.84
CA VAL A 335 -7.34 20.47 -7.23
C VAL A 335 -8.81 20.62 -7.62
N TYR A 336 -9.73 20.62 -6.66
CA TYR A 336 -11.16 20.81 -6.84
C TYR A 336 -11.71 21.90 -5.91
N ASP A 337 -12.56 22.78 -6.44
CA ASP A 337 -13.16 23.90 -5.74
C ASP A 337 -14.58 23.59 -5.23
N PHE A 338 -14.67 22.88 -4.10
CA PHE A 338 -15.95 22.57 -3.46
C PHE A 338 -16.56 23.79 -2.78
N GLU A 339 -15.73 24.62 -2.14
CA GLU A 339 -16.21 25.72 -1.31
C GLU A 339 -16.86 26.84 -2.13
N SER A 340 -16.12 27.44 -3.04
CA SER A 340 -16.65 28.58 -3.80
C SER A 340 -17.63 28.17 -4.91
N SER A 341 -17.54 26.92 -5.39
CA SER A 341 -18.45 26.43 -6.45
C SER A 341 -19.75 25.83 -5.92
N MET A 342 -19.68 25.02 -4.86
CA MET A 342 -20.86 24.28 -4.35
C MET A 342 -21.27 24.68 -2.94
N ASP A 343 -20.61 25.63 -2.31
CA ASP A 343 -20.81 26.02 -0.91
C ASP A 343 -20.65 24.85 0.08
N ILE A 344 -19.78 23.88 -0.26
CA ILE A 344 -19.48 22.70 0.57
C ILE A 344 -18.13 22.91 1.24
N GLN A 345 -18.12 22.89 2.57
CA GLN A 345 -16.89 22.94 3.36
C GLN A 345 -16.54 21.55 3.90
N LEU A 346 -15.42 21.01 3.47
CA LEU A 346 -14.85 19.75 3.97
C LEU A 346 -13.81 20.09 5.05
N THR A 347 -14.24 20.21 6.29
CA THR A 347 -13.46 20.76 7.41
C THR A 347 -12.87 19.73 8.35
N GLN A 348 -13.07 18.44 8.10
CA GLN A 348 -12.48 17.39 8.89
C GLN A 348 -10.93 17.45 8.80
N ASP A 349 -10.27 17.49 9.96
CA ASP A 349 -8.82 17.32 10.02
C ASP A 349 -8.42 15.83 9.84
N LYS A 350 -7.14 15.58 9.73
CA LYS A 350 -6.60 14.24 9.51
C LYS A 350 -6.97 13.26 10.64
N ALA A 351 -7.00 13.71 11.89
CA ALA A 351 -7.44 12.89 13.02
C ALA A 351 -8.91 12.50 12.89
N GLY A 352 -9.76 13.48 12.62
CA GLY A 352 -11.19 13.25 12.42
C GLY A 352 -11.48 12.33 11.24
N ARG A 353 -10.75 12.43 10.13
CA ARG A 353 -10.92 11.52 8.99
C ARG A 353 -10.56 10.07 9.35
N LEU A 354 -9.50 9.84 10.14
CA LEU A 354 -9.16 8.51 10.64
C LEU A 354 -10.23 7.97 11.61
N ASP A 355 -10.65 8.78 12.58
CA ASP A 355 -11.62 8.39 13.61
C ASP A 355 -13.01 8.10 13.05
N TYR A 356 -13.41 8.81 11.99
CA TYR A 356 -14.72 8.66 11.35
C TYR A 356 -14.70 7.82 10.08
N SER A 357 -13.60 7.11 9.80
CA SER A 357 -13.43 6.20 8.66
C SER A 357 -13.59 6.88 7.28
N GLU A 358 -13.28 8.16 7.18
CA GLU A 358 -13.31 8.91 5.92
C GLU A 358 -12.03 8.68 5.10
N SER A 359 -10.90 8.47 5.77
CA SER A 359 -9.61 8.27 5.12
C SER A 359 -8.75 7.28 5.88
N LEU A 360 -8.05 6.45 5.13
CA LEU A 360 -7.07 5.51 5.62
C LEU A 360 -6.05 5.21 4.50
N MET A 361 -5.00 4.46 4.78
CA MET A 361 -4.04 4.08 3.75
C MET A 361 -4.67 3.12 2.74
N THR A 362 -4.92 3.59 1.52
CA THR A 362 -5.49 2.79 0.43
C THR A 362 -4.46 2.38 -0.62
N HIS A 363 -3.31 3.05 -0.69
CA HIS A 363 -2.35 2.84 -1.77
C HIS A 363 -0.91 3.09 -1.32
N ALA A 364 0.02 2.30 -1.83
CA ALA A 364 1.46 2.51 -1.63
C ALA A 364 2.15 2.86 -2.96
N MET A 365 3.07 3.82 -2.88
CA MET A 365 3.83 4.38 -3.99
C MET A 365 5.27 4.64 -3.56
N VAL A 366 6.06 5.29 -4.42
CA VAL A 366 7.46 5.63 -4.13
C VAL A 366 7.69 7.13 -4.28
N LEU A 367 8.22 7.80 -3.24
CA LEU A 367 8.75 9.14 -3.37
C LEU A 367 10.12 9.07 -4.05
N THR A 368 10.24 9.72 -5.19
CA THR A 368 11.45 9.71 -6.03
C THR A 368 12.04 11.09 -6.24
N GLY A 369 11.45 12.12 -5.64
CA GLY A 369 11.95 13.48 -5.68
C GLY A 369 11.13 14.43 -4.82
N VAL A 370 11.70 15.60 -4.58
CA VAL A 370 11.07 16.67 -3.80
C VAL A 370 11.56 18.02 -4.33
N ASP A 371 10.68 18.99 -4.31
CA ASP A 371 11.05 20.39 -4.56
C ASP A 371 11.15 21.12 -3.22
N LEU A 372 12.29 21.73 -2.98
CA LEU A 372 12.62 22.45 -1.74
C LEU A 372 12.71 23.95 -2.04
N ASP A 373 12.16 24.76 -1.16
CA ASP A 373 12.33 26.19 -1.18
C ASP A 373 13.74 26.62 -0.73
N GLU A 374 14.01 27.92 -0.71
CA GLU A 374 15.29 28.52 -0.30
C GLU A 374 15.68 28.21 1.17
N ASN A 375 14.71 27.83 2.01
CA ASN A 375 14.90 27.46 3.41
C ASN A 375 14.99 25.93 3.60
N GLY A 376 14.96 25.15 2.50
CA GLY A 376 15.01 23.70 2.53
C GLY A 376 13.68 23.03 2.90
N LYS A 377 12.56 23.78 2.88
CA LYS A 377 11.22 23.25 3.15
C LYS A 377 10.60 22.70 1.87
N SER A 378 9.93 21.55 1.98
CA SER A 378 9.22 20.95 0.84
C SER A 378 8.06 21.81 0.36
N THR A 379 7.90 21.88 -0.95
CA THR A 379 6.79 22.57 -1.64
C THR A 379 5.93 21.58 -2.40
N LYS A 380 6.52 20.57 -3.01
CA LYS A 380 5.86 19.48 -3.73
C LYS A 380 6.76 18.27 -3.85
N TRP A 381 6.17 17.11 -4.14
CA TRP A 381 6.82 15.82 -4.13
C TRP A 381 6.61 15.08 -5.45
N LYS A 382 7.66 14.40 -5.94
CA LYS A 382 7.58 13.51 -7.09
C LYS A 382 7.24 12.11 -6.64
N VAL A 383 6.16 11.59 -7.18
CA VAL A 383 5.61 10.29 -6.83
C VAL A 383 5.70 9.35 -8.04
N GLU A 384 6.37 8.22 -7.90
CA GLU A 384 6.29 7.11 -8.85
C GLU A 384 5.11 6.23 -8.48
N ASN A 385 4.14 6.13 -9.38
CA ASN A 385 2.97 5.27 -9.22
C ASN A 385 3.14 3.97 -10.02
N SER A 386 2.31 2.98 -9.72
CA SER A 386 2.29 1.67 -10.39
C SER A 386 1.06 1.49 -11.30
N TRP A 387 0.63 2.56 -11.98
CA TRP A 387 -0.52 2.52 -12.91
C TRP A 387 -0.14 2.61 -14.39
N GLY A 388 1.15 2.44 -14.69
CA GLY A 388 1.69 2.56 -16.05
C GLY A 388 1.85 4.01 -16.52
N ASP A 389 2.38 4.18 -17.70
CA ASP A 389 2.86 5.45 -18.27
C ASP A 389 1.78 6.33 -18.92
N LYS A 390 0.51 5.87 -18.94
CA LYS A 390 -0.60 6.59 -19.61
C LYS A 390 -1.32 7.61 -18.73
N VAL A 391 -0.92 7.75 -17.48
CA VAL A 391 -1.49 8.68 -16.50
C VAL A 391 -0.39 9.58 -15.95
N GLY A 392 -0.74 10.81 -15.57
CA GLY A 392 0.26 11.77 -15.10
C GLY A 392 1.32 12.10 -16.17
N THR A 393 2.53 12.40 -15.73
CA THR A 393 3.69 12.62 -16.60
C THR A 393 4.51 11.32 -16.67
N ASP A 394 4.31 10.53 -17.73
CA ASP A 394 4.96 9.21 -17.91
C ASP A 394 4.75 8.25 -16.69
N GLY A 395 3.59 8.36 -16.03
CA GLY A 395 3.24 7.56 -14.84
C GLY A 395 3.70 8.16 -13.51
N TYR A 396 4.43 9.28 -13.53
CA TYR A 396 4.77 10.04 -12.33
C TYR A 396 3.69 11.05 -11.99
N PHE A 397 3.49 11.25 -10.70
CA PHE A 397 2.54 12.20 -10.15
C PHE A 397 3.26 13.30 -9.38
N VAL A 398 2.60 14.45 -9.25
CA VAL A 398 3.02 15.53 -8.38
C VAL A 398 2.07 15.61 -7.20
N ALA A 399 2.61 15.49 -5.99
CA ALA A 399 1.85 15.74 -4.77
C ALA A 399 2.23 17.11 -4.19
N SER A 400 1.24 17.98 -3.94
CA SER A 400 1.49 19.21 -3.20
C SER A 400 1.90 18.91 -1.76
N ASP A 401 2.67 19.79 -1.12
CA ASP A 401 3.09 19.59 0.28
C ASP A 401 1.88 19.54 1.23
N ALA A 402 0.84 20.34 0.97
CA ALA A 402 -0.42 20.29 1.72
C ALA A 402 -1.13 18.94 1.58
N TRP A 403 -1.11 18.33 0.38
CA TRP A 403 -1.67 16.99 0.20
C TRP A 403 -0.87 15.92 0.96
N MET A 404 0.44 16.03 0.98
CA MET A 404 1.30 15.14 1.78
C MET A 404 0.95 15.24 3.27
N ASP A 405 0.70 16.42 3.80
CA ASP A 405 0.30 16.64 5.20
C ASP A 405 -1.01 15.90 5.53
N GLU A 406 -1.98 15.97 4.64
CA GLU A 406 -3.34 15.50 4.90
C GLU A 406 -3.55 14.02 4.62
N TYR A 407 -2.91 13.45 3.59
CA TYR A 407 -3.25 12.12 3.09
C TYR A 407 -2.11 11.10 3.07
N THR A 408 -0.90 11.46 3.53
CA THR A 408 0.19 10.51 3.74
C THR A 408 0.16 9.98 5.16
N TYR A 409 0.12 8.65 5.30
CA TYR A 409 0.01 7.98 6.58
C TYR A 409 1.27 7.24 7.01
N GLN A 410 2.10 6.80 6.05
CA GLN A 410 3.27 5.98 6.34
C GLN A 410 4.40 6.27 5.35
N ILE A 411 5.63 6.24 5.85
CA ILE A 411 6.85 6.14 5.05
C ILE A 411 7.74 5.03 5.60
N VAL A 412 8.70 4.59 4.77
CA VAL A 412 9.73 3.64 5.18
C VAL A 412 11.10 4.27 4.96
N VAL A 413 11.86 4.33 6.03
CA VAL A 413 13.18 4.99 6.04
C VAL A 413 14.23 4.14 6.74
N ARG A 414 15.50 4.46 6.52
CA ARG A 414 16.61 3.89 7.26
C ARG A 414 16.50 4.21 8.75
N LYS A 415 16.69 3.19 9.58
CA LYS A 415 16.67 3.31 11.04
C LYS A 415 17.70 4.31 11.57
N GLU A 416 18.84 4.44 10.91
CA GLU A 416 19.90 5.39 11.26
C GLU A 416 19.49 6.87 11.15
N LEU A 417 18.42 7.19 10.41
CA LEU A 417 17.87 8.53 10.29
C LEU A 417 16.99 8.92 11.49
N LEU A 418 16.58 7.95 12.29
CA LEU A 418 15.86 8.18 13.53
C LEU A 418 16.82 8.69 14.60
N THR A 419 16.34 9.59 15.47
CA THR A 419 17.07 9.98 16.69
C THR A 419 17.22 8.78 17.64
N ALA A 420 18.14 8.86 18.60
CA ALA A 420 18.31 7.81 19.60
C ALA A 420 17.02 7.52 20.38
N ASP A 421 16.25 8.56 20.71
CA ASP A 421 14.97 8.42 21.42
C ASP A 421 13.90 7.76 20.53
N GLU A 422 13.85 8.10 19.24
CA GLU A 422 12.93 7.48 18.26
C GLU A 422 13.31 6.01 18.03
N GLN A 423 14.60 5.66 17.96
CA GLN A 423 15.06 4.27 17.85
C GLN A 423 14.67 3.47 19.08
N ALA A 424 14.92 4.01 20.28
CA ALA A 424 14.53 3.38 21.53
C ALA A 424 13.01 3.20 21.64
N ALA A 425 12.22 4.18 21.19
CA ALA A 425 10.76 4.08 21.15
C ALA A 425 10.29 3.02 20.12
N TYR A 426 10.94 2.92 18.96
CA TYR A 426 10.62 1.90 17.97
C TYR A 426 10.91 0.48 18.48
N GLU A 427 12.00 0.29 19.24
CA GLU A 427 12.42 -1.00 19.80
C GLU A 427 11.65 -1.41 21.06
N ALA A 428 11.01 -0.46 21.74
CA ALA A 428 10.19 -0.73 22.91
C ALA A 428 9.00 -1.63 22.57
N GLU A 429 8.43 -2.31 23.58
CA GLU A 429 7.22 -3.13 23.39
C GLU A 429 6.12 -2.28 22.74
N PRO A 430 5.59 -2.69 21.57
CA PRO A 430 4.62 -1.88 20.85
C PRO A 430 3.24 -1.93 21.51
N ILE A 431 2.52 -0.83 21.41
CA ILE A 431 1.10 -0.80 21.73
C ILE A 431 0.35 -1.58 20.66
N VAL A 432 -0.42 -2.59 21.10
CA VAL A 432 -1.20 -3.44 20.19
C VAL A 432 -2.54 -2.77 19.91
N LEU A 433 -2.76 -2.43 18.64
CA LEU A 433 -4.03 -1.89 18.15
C LEU A 433 -4.98 -3.03 17.77
N ALA A 434 -6.28 -2.75 17.79
CA ALA A 434 -7.29 -3.74 17.38
C ALA A 434 -7.18 -4.08 15.88
N PRO A 435 -7.60 -5.29 15.43
CA PRO A 435 -7.51 -5.69 14.02
C PRO A 435 -8.21 -4.74 13.04
N TRP A 436 -9.20 -3.99 13.51
CA TRP A 436 -9.98 -3.01 12.74
C TRP A 436 -9.54 -1.55 12.93
N ASP A 437 -8.37 -1.34 13.54
CA ASP A 437 -7.80 0.02 13.61
C ASP A 437 -7.46 0.53 12.21
N PRO A 438 -7.67 1.84 11.91
CA PRO A 438 -7.32 2.43 10.61
C PRO A 438 -5.86 2.18 10.19
N MET A 439 -4.93 2.07 11.16
CA MET A 439 -3.53 1.78 10.87
C MET A 439 -3.25 0.32 10.49
N GLY A 440 -4.26 -0.56 10.59
CA GLY A 440 -4.26 -1.93 10.05
C GLY A 440 -4.71 -2.00 8.59
N ALA A 441 -5.06 -0.90 7.98
CA ALA A 441 -5.46 -0.87 6.57
C ALA A 441 -4.32 -1.38 5.68
N LEU A 442 -4.70 -2.18 4.67
CA LEU A 442 -3.77 -2.71 3.69
C LEU A 442 -3.84 -1.88 2.41
N ALA A 443 -2.69 -1.42 1.93
CA ALA A 443 -2.61 -0.76 0.63
C ALA A 443 -2.93 -1.76 -0.50
N GLU A 444 -3.96 -1.50 -1.30
CA GLU A 444 -4.41 -2.37 -2.40
C GLU A 444 -4.90 -1.64 -3.69
#